data_e99d3a379d2c093f093d5b3d88cda8f1
#
_entry.id   e99d3a379d2c093f093d5b3d88cda8f1
#
_cell.length_a   1.000
_cell.length_b   1.000
_cell.length_c   1.000
_cell.angle_alpha   90.00
_cell.angle_beta   90.00
_cell.angle_gamma   90.00
#
_symmetry.space_group_name_H-M   'P 1'
#
loop_
_entity.id
_entity.type
_entity.pdbx_description
1 polymer ?
#
loop_
_entity_poly.entity_id
_entity_poly.type
_entity_poly.pdbx_seq_one_letter_code
_entity_poly.pdbx_strand_id
1 'polypeptide(L)'
;MLFLINLLHKWLKLLNRSLNGSQMVAFTFAMLILCGSLLLMLPMASADGSSMRFIDALFTATSTSCVTGLVVVDTGHYFSWFGKLVMIVLIQIGGLGIMTLTTLLSVAVGKRINLRERLFIQESLNLNEPSGVVRLSLNVVKYALTIEFIFGTILAWHFYSALDMGLTGIAWGYWHAISAFCNAGFDLFGDYASLTGHYNDITLNLCIMALITIGGIGFTVLDDLRRNRKWKKLRLHSKIVLTASAILTFGGTLVILALEYTNP
;
A
#
# COMPACT_ATOMS: atom_id res chain seq x y z
N MET A 1 -12.56 -30.55 2.41
CA MET A 1 -12.28 -29.27 1.75
C MET A 1 -13.54 -28.56 1.25
N LEU A 2 -14.42 -29.18 0.43
CA LEU A 2 -15.69 -28.61 -0.04
C LEU A 2 -16.68 -28.22 1.07
N PHE A 3 -16.76 -28.99 2.16
CA PHE A 3 -17.62 -28.69 3.31
C PHE A 3 -17.20 -27.41 4.06
N LEU A 4 -15.89 -27.22 4.26
CA LEU A 4 -15.34 -25.99 4.86
C LEU A 4 -15.59 -24.75 3.98
N ILE A 5 -15.44 -24.89 2.66
CA ILE A 5 -15.71 -23.82 1.69
C ILE A 5 -17.20 -23.44 1.71
N ASN A 6 -18.10 -24.44 1.75
CA ASN A 6 -19.55 -24.19 1.84
C ASN A 6 -19.96 -23.58 3.19
N LEU A 7 -19.34 -24.01 4.29
CA LEU A 7 -19.56 -23.44 5.61
C LEU A 7 -19.09 -21.98 5.66
N LEU A 8 -17.89 -21.71 5.17
CA LEU A 8 -17.34 -20.35 5.05
C LEU A 8 -18.24 -19.46 4.18
N HIS A 9 -18.72 -19.97 3.05
CA HIS A 9 -19.63 -19.24 2.17
C HIS A 9 -20.99 -18.94 2.82
N LYS A 10 -21.50 -19.85 3.64
CA LYS A 10 -22.75 -19.67 4.40
C LYS A 10 -22.57 -18.63 5.52
N TRP A 11 -21.45 -18.67 6.23
CA TRP A 11 -21.09 -17.66 7.25
C TRP A 11 -20.86 -16.28 6.64
N LEU A 12 -20.15 -16.17 5.53
CA LEU A 12 -19.97 -14.93 4.80
C LEU A 12 -21.29 -14.35 4.28
N LYS A 13 -22.23 -15.19 3.83
CA LYS A 13 -23.58 -14.77 3.44
C LYS A 13 -24.41 -14.24 4.61
N LEU A 14 -24.31 -14.86 5.79
CA LEU A 14 -25.01 -14.43 7.00
C LEU A 14 -24.45 -13.10 7.52
N LEU A 15 -23.11 -12.98 7.60
CA LEU A 15 -22.41 -11.74 7.96
C LEU A 15 -22.73 -10.60 6.98
N ASN A 16 -22.76 -10.88 5.70
CA ASN A 16 -23.07 -9.88 4.66
C ASN A 16 -24.55 -9.41 4.72
N ARG A 17 -25.45 -10.12 5.40
CA ARG A 17 -26.85 -9.71 5.58
C ARG A 17 -27.07 -8.78 6.78
N SER A 18 -26.21 -8.84 7.80
CA SER A 18 -26.39 -8.15 9.09
C SER A 18 -25.48 -6.95 9.30
N LEU A 19 -24.36 -6.80 8.54
CA LEU A 19 -23.39 -5.74 8.74
C LEU A 19 -23.67 -4.54 7.85
N ASN A 20 -23.46 -3.35 8.40
CA ASN A 20 -23.40 -2.09 7.65
C ASN A 20 -22.06 -2.00 6.88
N GLY A 21 -21.93 -1.05 5.93
CA GLY A 21 -20.73 -0.88 5.10
C GLY A 21 -19.45 -0.71 5.91
N SER A 22 -19.44 0.22 6.86
CA SER A 22 -18.28 0.48 7.73
C SER A 22 -17.91 -0.74 8.59
N GLN A 23 -18.90 -1.47 9.11
CA GLN A 23 -18.66 -2.71 9.87
C GLN A 23 -18.05 -3.81 8.98
N MET A 24 -18.49 -3.90 7.72
CA MET A 24 -17.93 -4.86 6.78
C MET A 24 -16.46 -4.55 6.45
N VAL A 25 -16.11 -3.27 6.25
CA VAL A 25 -14.73 -2.83 6.07
C VAL A 25 -13.89 -3.19 7.29
N ALA A 26 -14.32 -2.82 8.51
CA ALA A 26 -13.61 -3.12 9.74
C ALA A 26 -13.40 -4.63 9.94
N PHE A 27 -14.44 -5.44 9.72
CA PHE A 27 -14.35 -6.89 9.81
C PHE A 27 -13.36 -7.49 8.80
N THR A 28 -13.35 -6.99 7.55
CA THR A 28 -12.46 -7.48 6.52
C THR A 28 -10.99 -7.14 6.82
N PHE A 29 -10.72 -5.93 7.34
CA PHE A 29 -9.39 -5.57 7.83
C PHE A 29 -8.97 -6.42 9.03
N ALA A 30 -9.83 -6.66 10.00
CA ALA A 30 -9.54 -7.54 11.13
C ALA A 30 -9.17 -8.97 10.68
N MET A 31 -9.91 -9.51 9.71
CA MET A 31 -9.60 -10.83 9.12
C MET A 31 -8.27 -10.82 8.34
N LEU A 32 -7.98 -9.76 7.59
CA LEU A 32 -6.71 -9.61 6.88
C LEU A 32 -5.53 -9.60 7.87
N ILE A 33 -5.64 -8.82 8.94
CA ILE A 33 -4.62 -8.72 9.99
C ILE A 33 -4.41 -10.07 10.67
N LEU A 34 -5.49 -10.77 11.06
CA LEU A 34 -5.39 -12.09 11.68
C LEU A 34 -4.75 -13.13 10.75
N CYS A 35 -5.15 -13.17 9.48
CA CYS A 35 -4.53 -14.06 8.50
C CYS A 35 -3.06 -13.71 8.29
N GLY A 36 -2.73 -12.43 8.17
CA GLY A 36 -1.35 -11.95 8.05
C GLY A 36 -0.50 -12.33 9.26
N SER A 37 -1.02 -12.15 10.49
CA SER A 37 -0.30 -12.52 11.71
C SER A 37 -0.01 -14.01 11.78
N LEU A 38 -0.98 -14.86 11.42
CA LEU A 38 -0.77 -16.31 11.37
C LEU A 38 0.29 -16.72 10.34
N LEU A 39 0.34 -16.07 9.19
CA LEU A 39 1.36 -16.32 8.18
C LEU A 39 2.75 -15.86 8.64
N LEU A 40 2.84 -14.70 9.32
CA LEU A 40 4.11 -14.17 9.83
C LEU A 40 4.64 -14.96 11.04
N MET A 41 3.77 -15.69 11.78
CA MET A 41 4.18 -16.61 12.84
C MET A 41 4.85 -17.90 12.33
N LEU A 42 4.66 -18.24 11.07
CA LEU A 42 5.25 -19.47 10.53
C LEU A 42 6.79 -19.39 10.59
N PRO A 43 7.48 -20.49 10.98
CA PRO A 43 8.95 -20.51 11.04
C PRO A 43 9.62 -20.13 9.72
N MET A 44 8.96 -20.42 8.59
CA MET A 44 9.42 -20.03 7.26
C MET A 44 9.38 -18.51 6.98
N ALA A 45 8.68 -17.73 7.80
CA ALA A 45 8.60 -16.28 7.65
C ALA A 45 9.80 -15.54 8.23
N SER A 46 10.53 -16.15 9.17
CA SER A 46 11.77 -15.58 9.73
C SER A 46 13.02 -16.14 9.04
N ALA A 47 14.08 -15.37 9.04
CA ALA A 47 15.35 -15.75 8.40
C ALA A 47 16.09 -16.86 9.17
N ASP A 48 15.93 -16.91 10.49
CA ASP A 48 16.53 -17.90 11.36
C ASP A 48 15.68 -19.18 11.53
N GLY A 49 14.48 -19.22 10.93
CA GLY A 49 13.56 -20.35 11.05
C GLY A 49 12.84 -20.44 12.41
N SER A 50 12.91 -19.43 13.24
CA SER A 50 12.18 -19.34 14.50
C SER A 50 10.75 -18.83 14.30
N SER A 51 9.81 -19.27 15.14
CA SER A 51 8.46 -18.71 15.13
C SER A 51 8.42 -17.38 15.86
N MET A 52 7.86 -16.35 15.21
CA MET A 52 7.59 -15.06 15.86
C MET A 52 6.50 -15.20 16.93
N ARG A 53 6.62 -14.45 18.03
CA ARG A 53 5.54 -14.38 19.03
C ARG A 53 4.27 -13.79 18.42
N PHE A 54 3.11 -14.32 18.81
CA PHE A 54 1.82 -13.87 18.26
C PHE A 54 1.61 -12.35 18.35
N ILE A 55 1.98 -11.73 19.46
CA ILE A 55 1.80 -10.29 19.66
C ILE A 55 2.66 -9.46 18.68
N ASP A 56 3.89 -9.90 18.41
CA ASP A 56 4.81 -9.23 17.49
C ASP A 56 4.35 -9.42 16.02
N ALA A 57 3.87 -10.63 15.70
CA ALA A 57 3.27 -10.94 14.40
C ALA A 57 1.97 -10.15 14.16
N LEU A 58 1.12 -10.03 15.20
CA LEU A 58 -0.10 -9.24 15.15
C LEU A 58 0.20 -7.75 14.95
N PHE A 59 1.19 -7.22 15.68
CA PHE A 59 1.63 -5.84 15.52
C PHE A 59 2.15 -5.59 14.09
N THR A 60 3.03 -6.45 13.58
CA THR A 60 3.59 -6.32 12.23
C THR A 60 2.52 -6.45 11.16
N ALA A 61 1.61 -7.43 11.28
CA ALA A 61 0.49 -7.59 10.35
C ALA A 61 -0.46 -6.39 10.38
N THR A 62 -0.70 -5.79 11.57
CA THR A 62 -1.49 -4.57 11.70
C THR A 62 -0.78 -3.39 11.04
N SER A 63 0.50 -3.20 11.34
CA SER A 63 1.31 -2.12 10.78
C SER A 63 1.40 -2.19 9.25
N THR A 64 1.58 -3.38 8.67
CA THR A 64 1.63 -3.59 7.23
C THR A 64 0.26 -3.40 6.57
N SER A 65 -0.81 -3.95 7.15
CA SER A 65 -2.17 -3.86 6.59
C SER A 65 -2.75 -2.45 6.72
N CYS A 66 -2.44 -1.73 7.81
CA CYS A 66 -2.85 -0.34 8.00
C CYS A 66 -1.86 0.68 7.41
N VAL A 67 -0.78 0.18 6.79
CA VAL A 67 0.21 1.02 6.10
C VAL A 67 0.82 2.05 7.06
N THR A 68 1.26 1.61 8.24
CA THR A 68 1.70 2.50 9.34
C THR A 68 3.22 2.68 9.37
N GLY A 69 3.99 1.63 9.01
CA GLY A 69 5.46 1.66 8.99
C GLY A 69 6.15 1.48 10.34
N LEU A 70 5.40 1.13 11.38
CA LEU A 70 5.98 0.84 12.69
C LEU A 70 6.50 -0.61 12.73
N VAL A 71 7.66 -0.80 13.31
CA VAL A 71 8.34 -2.11 13.36
C VAL A 71 8.69 -2.50 14.81
N VAL A 72 8.55 -3.79 15.12
CA VAL A 72 9.00 -4.39 16.39
C VAL A 72 10.26 -5.21 16.20
N VAL A 73 10.56 -5.57 14.96
CA VAL A 73 11.80 -6.26 14.54
C VAL A 73 12.31 -5.63 13.26
N ASP A 74 13.58 -5.74 13.02
CA ASP A 74 14.22 -5.24 11.81
C ASP A 74 13.68 -5.98 10.57
N THR A 75 13.06 -5.24 9.66
CA THR A 75 12.41 -5.84 8.49
C THR A 75 13.41 -6.46 7.52
N GLY A 76 14.58 -5.84 7.38
CA GLY A 76 15.63 -6.28 6.46
C GLY A 76 16.25 -7.61 6.86
N HIS A 77 16.58 -7.78 8.14
CA HIS A 77 17.32 -8.93 8.65
C HIS A 77 16.43 -10.03 9.23
N TYR A 78 15.34 -9.68 9.93
CA TYR A 78 14.50 -10.67 10.62
C TYR A 78 13.71 -11.54 9.66
N PHE A 79 13.09 -10.95 8.61
CA PHE A 79 12.19 -11.68 7.74
C PHE A 79 12.91 -12.38 6.59
N SER A 80 12.54 -13.65 6.36
CA SER A 80 12.87 -14.38 5.15
C SER A 80 12.21 -13.76 3.91
N TRP A 81 12.56 -14.21 2.71
CA TRP A 81 11.85 -13.79 1.49
C TRP A 81 10.36 -14.11 1.52
N PHE A 82 9.96 -15.21 2.19
CA PHE A 82 8.54 -15.52 2.39
C PHE A 82 7.87 -14.50 3.30
N GLY A 83 8.48 -14.15 4.43
CA GLY A 83 7.99 -13.11 5.33
C GLY A 83 7.86 -11.76 4.64
N LYS A 84 8.89 -11.34 3.88
CA LYS A 84 8.90 -10.12 3.06
C LYS A 84 7.80 -10.14 1.99
N LEU A 85 7.52 -11.30 1.37
CA LEU A 85 6.42 -11.46 0.43
C LEU A 85 5.05 -11.31 1.12
N VAL A 86 4.86 -11.91 2.29
CA VAL A 86 3.63 -11.73 3.07
C VAL A 86 3.42 -10.27 3.41
N MET A 87 4.46 -9.58 3.90
CA MET A 87 4.38 -8.16 4.25
C MET A 87 4.00 -7.29 3.04
N ILE A 88 4.65 -7.48 1.89
CA ILE A 88 4.38 -6.64 0.73
C ILE A 88 2.97 -6.88 0.16
N VAL A 89 2.44 -8.10 0.26
CA VAL A 89 1.04 -8.40 -0.10
C VAL A 89 0.08 -7.70 0.86
N LEU A 90 0.35 -7.71 2.18
CA LEU A 90 -0.47 -7.00 3.16
C LEU A 90 -0.44 -5.48 2.92
N ILE A 91 0.73 -4.91 2.64
CA ILE A 91 0.92 -3.49 2.29
C ILE A 91 0.10 -3.14 1.04
N GLN A 92 0.19 -3.95 -0.01
CA GLN A 92 -0.54 -3.72 -1.26
C GLN A 92 -2.06 -3.78 -1.05
N ILE A 93 -2.55 -4.77 -0.28
CA ILE A 93 -3.98 -4.89 0.05
C ILE A 93 -4.45 -3.70 0.89
N GLY A 94 -3.67 -3.30 1.87
CA GLY A 94 -3.96 -2.16 2.74
C GLY A 94 -3.96 -0.83 1.99
N GLY A 95 -2.89 -0.56 1.23
CA GLY A 95 -2.69 0.69 0.51
C GLY A 95 -3.68 0.94 -0.63
N LEU A 96 -4.05 -0.11 -1.38
CA LEU A 96 -5.11 -0.01 -2.40
C LEU A 96 -6.52 -0.03 -1.82
N GLY A 97 -6.66 -0.45 -0.58
CA GLY A 97 -7.94 -0.68 0.06
C GLY A 97 -8.55 -2.04 -0.33
N ILE A 98 -8.97 -2.78 0.68
CA ILE A 98 -9.46 -4.15 0.54
C ILE A 98 -10.68 -4.27 -0.40
N MET A 99 -11.54 -3.24 -0.43
CA MET A 99 -12.71 -3.21 -1.30
C MET A 99 -12.36 -3.02 -2.78
N THR A 100 -11.27 -2.33 -3.07
CA THR A 100 -10.75 -2.20 -4.44
C THR A 100 -10.30 -3.56 -4.97
N LEU A 101 -9.56 -4.33 -4.15
CA LEU A 101 -9.11 -5.67 -4.54
C LEU A 101 -10.25 -6.68 -4.65
N THR A 102 -11.21 -6.66 -3.72
CA THR A 102 -12.41 -7.52 -3.83
C THR A 102 -13.23 -7.22 -5.08
N THR A 103 -13.29 -5.94 -5.48
CA THR A 103 -13.90 -5.52 -6.74
C THR A 103 -13.15 -6.10 -7.94
N LEU A 104 -11.81 -5.99 -7.95
CA LEU A 104 -10.97 -6.55 -9.01
C LEU A 104 -11.19 -8.05 -9.16
N LEU A 105 -11.14 -8.80 -8.04
CA LEU A 105 -11.36 -10.24 -8.03
C LEU A 105 -12.76 -10.62 -8.51
N SER A 106 -13.80 -9.88 -8.08
CA SER A 106 -15.18 -10.12 -8.52
C SER A 106 -15.34 -9.93 -10.03
N VAL A 107 -14.73 -8.89 -10.58
CA VAL A 107 -14.74 -8.62 -12.03
C VAL A 107 -13.92 -9.66 -12.79
N ALA A 108 -12.75 -10.06 -12.29
CA ALA A 108 -11.89 -11.08 -12.92
C ALA A 108 -12.60 -12.46 -13.01
N VAL A 109 -13.41 -12.82 -12.02
CA VAL A 109 -14.24 -14.04 -12.01
C VAL A 109 -15.55 -13.88 -12.83
N GLY A 110 -15.79 -12.68 -13.41
CA GLY A 110 -17.01 -12.42 -14.19
C GLY A 110 -18.28 -12.25 -13.34
N LYS A 111 -18.16 -12.08 -12.03
CA LYS A 111 -19.29 -11.89 -11.13
C LYS A 111 -19.88 -10.49 -11.28
N ARG A 112 -21.20 -10.40 -11.38
CA ARG A 112 -21.90 -9.10 -11.38
C ARG A 112 -21.89 -8.51 -9.98
N ILE A 113 -21.41 -7.27 -9.86
CA ILE A 113 -21.35 -6.53 -8.60
C ILE A 113 -22.74 -5.95 -8.30
N ASN A 114 -23.33 -6.37 -7.18
CA ASN A 114 -24.65 -5.95 -6.72
C ASN A 114 -24.64 -4.49 -6.26
N LEU A 115 -25.84 -3.88 -6.16
CA LEU A 115 -25.98 -2.50 -5.65
C LEU A 115 -25.36 -2.34 -4.24
N ARG A 116 -25.58 -3.31 -3.37
CA ARG A 116 -25.03 -3.32 -2.01
C ARG A 116 -23.50 -3.36 -1.99
N GLU A 117 -22.90 -4.20 -2.83
CA GLU A 117 -21.43 -4.26 -2.99
C GLU A 117 -20.90 -2.92 -3.54
N ARG A 118 -21.62 -2.26 -4.45
CA ARG A 118 -21.25 -0.92 -4.96
C ARG A 118 -21.29 0.15 -3.86
N LEU A 119 -22.27 0.10 -2.96
CA LEU A 119 -22.35 1.01 -1.81
C LEU A 119 -21.17 0.80 -0.86
N PHE A 120 -20.74 -0.44 -0.62
CA PHE A 120 -19.55 -0.71 0.19
C PHE A 120 -18.28 -0.18 -0.44
N ILE A 121 -18.11 -0.33 -1.76
CA ILE A 121 -16.97 0.21 -2.49
C ILE A 121 -17.00 1.74 -2.46
N GLN A 122 -18.19 2.34 -2.63
CA GLN A 122 -18.40 3.79 -2.53
C GLN A 122 -17.95 4.33 -1.17
N GLU A 123 -18.36 3.68 -0.09
CA GLU A 123 -18.00 4.04 1.28
C GLU A 123 -16.48 3.90 1.52
N SER A 124 -15.88 2.78 1.06
CA SER A 124 -14.44 2.54 1.16
C SER A 124 -13.59 3.56 0.40
N LEU A 125 -14.06 4.05 -0.75
CA LEU A 125 -13.38 5.05 -1.58
C LEU A 125 -13.82 6.49 -1.25
N ASN A 126 -14.67 6.67 -0.24
CA ASN A 126 -15.23 7.96 0.19
C ASN A 126 -15.83 8.78 -0.98
N LEU A 127 -16.68 8.13 -1.79
CA LEU A 127 -17.30 8.73 -2.96
C LEU A 127 -18.73 9.18 -2.66
N ASN A 128 -19.17 10.27 -3.32
CA ASN A 128 -20.52 10.80 -3.13
C ASN A 128 -21.61 9.99 -3.87
N GLU A 129 -21.24 9.27 -4.93
CA GLU A 129 -22.21 8.54 -5.77
C GLU A 129 -21.75 7.10 -6.05
N PRO A 130 -22.69 6.11 -6.10
CA PRO A 130 -22.36 4.73 -6.42
C PRO A 130 -22.13 4.48 -7.92
N SER A 131 -22.41 5.48 -8.76
CA SER A 131 -22.22 5.38 -10.21
C SER A 131 -20.73 5.43 -10.58
N GLY A 132 -20.26 4.48 -11.39
CA GLY A 132 -18.87 4.45 -11.87
C GLY A 132 -17.83 3.92 -10.86
N VAL A 133 -18.23 3.54 -9.64
CA VAL A 133 -17.37 3.07 -8.57
C VAL A 133 -16.50 1.87 -9.00
N VAL A 134 -17.09 0.91 -9.70
CA VAL A 134 -16.37 -0.27 -10.22
C VAL A 134 -15.28 0.14 -11.22
N ARG A 135 -15.61 1.06 -12.14
CA ARG A 135 -14.62 1.57 -13.11
C ARG A 135 -13.48 2.31 -12.39
N LEU A 136 -13.81 3.10 -11.37
CA LEU A 136 -12.80 3.81 -10.59
C LEU A 136 -11.90 2.82 -9.85
N SER A 137 -12.44 1.80 -9.18
CA SER A 137 -11.65 0.76 -8.50
C SER A 137 -10.68 0.06 -9.45
N LEU A 138 -11.13 -0.30 -10.66
CA LEU A 138 -10.26 -0.90 -11.67
C LEU A 138 -9.16 0.08 -12.15
N ASN A 139 -9.49 1.36 -12.28
CA ASN A 139 -8.51 2.39 -12.63
C ASN A 139 -7.49 2.58 -11.50
N VAL A 140 -7.90 2.55 -10.24
CA VAL A 140 -7.02 2.63 -9.05
C VAL A 140 -5.95 1.56 -9.13
N VAL A 141 -6.34 0.29 -9.30
CA VAL A 141 -5.39 -0.83 -9.43
C VAL A 141 -4.46 -0.63 -10.62
N LYS A 142 -5.03 -0.22 -11.77
CA LYS A 142 -4.23 0.02 -12.97
C LYS A 142 -3.19 1.14 -12.77
N TYR A 143 -3.57 2.25 -12.12
CA TYR A 143 -2.64 3.36 -11.85
C TYR A 143 -1.54 2.92 -10.89
N ALA A 144 -1.92 2.26 -9.78
CA ALA A 144 -0.97 1.77 -8.80
C ALA A 144 0.06 0.86 -9.46
N LEU A 145 -0.38 -0.25 -10.07
CA LEU A 145 0.53 -1.20 -10.71
C LEU A 145 1.39 -0.57 -11.82
N THR A 146 0.85 0.42 -12.58
CA THR A 146 1.64 1.09 -13.63
C THR A 146 2.74 1.96 -13.01
N ILE A 147 2.42 2.74 -11.98
CA ILE A 147 3.37 3.64 -11.32
C ILE A 147 4.41 2.81 -10.57
N GLU A 148 3.98 1.82 -9.79
CA GLU A 148 4.87 0.89 -9.08
C GLU A 148 5.82 0.16 -10.04
N PHE A 149 5.33 -0.28 -11.21
CA PHE A 149 6.15 -0.92 -12.22
C PHE A 149 7.20 0.02 -12.80
N ILE A 150 6.82 1.26 -13.16
CA ILE A 150 7.75 2.23 -13.73
C ILE A 150 8.85 2.58 -12.73
N PHE A 151 8.49 3.02 -11.53
CA PHE A 151 9.46 3.40 -10.51
C PHE A 151 10.20 2.20 -9.94
N GLY A 152 9.51 1.06 -9.81
CA GLY A 152 10.13 -0.21 -9.42
C GLY A 152 11.22 -0.65 -10.40
N THR A 153 11.01 -0.46 -11.70
CA THR A 153 12.04 -0.75 -12.71
C THR A 153 13.24 0.21 -12.58
N ILE A 154 13.01 1.50 -12.35
CA ILE A 154 14.09 2.49 -12.14
C ILE A 154 14.88 2.11 -10.89
N LEU A 155 14.22 1.85 -9.77
CA LEU A 155 14.87 1.44 -8.51
C LEU A 155 15.57 0.07 -8.65
N ALA A 156 14.95 -0.90 -9.33
CA ALA A 156 15.54 -2.21 -9.58
C ALA A 156 16.85 -2.09 -10.38
N TRP A 157 16.85 -1.27 -11.43
CA TRP A 157 18.05 -0.99 -12.19
C TRP A 157 19.11 -0.29 -11.34
N HIS A 158 18.72 0.67 -10.52
CA HIS A 158 19.62 1.40 -9.64
C HIS A 158 20.26 0.49 -8.59
N PHE A 159 19.47 -0.35 -7.90
CA PHE A 159 20.00 -1.32 -6.94
C PHE A 159 20.88 -2.39 -7.60
N TYR A 160 20.52 -2.82 -8.80
CA TYR A 160 21.30 -3.79 -9.56
C TYR A 160 22.68 -3.24 -9.97
N SER A 161 22.72 -2.03 -10.54
CA SER A 161 23.91 -1.48 -11.21
C SER A 161 24.73 -0.53 -10.34
N ALA A 162 24.10 0.35 -9.56
CA ALA A 162 24.78 1.37 -8.78
C ALA A 162 25.14 0.90 -7.36
N LEU A 163 24.30 0.08 -6.74
CA LEU A 163 24.55 -0.48 -5.41
C LEU A 163 25.11 -1.92 -5.45
N ASP A 164 25.37 -2.44 -6.66
CA ASP A 164 25.98 -3.76 -6.91
C ASP A 164 25.32 -4.94 -6.17
N MET A 165 23.99 -4.86 -5.97
CA MET A 165 23.20 -5.86 -5.27
C MET A 165 22.85 -7.08 -6.13
N GLY A 166 23.19 -7.06 -7.42
CA GLY A 166 22.87 -8.13 -8.36
C GLY A 166 21.36 -8.40 -8.50
N LEU A 167 20.97 -9.65 -8.67
CA LEU A 167 19.55 -10.03 -8.86
C LEU A 167 18.65 -9.71 -7.66
N THR A 168 19.20 -9.69 -6.45
CA THR A 168 18.44 -9.32 -5.25
C THR A 168 18.01 -7.85 -5.29
N GLY A 169 18.82 -6.97 -5.91
CA GLY A 169 18.49 -5.57 -6.11
C GLY A 169 17.22 -5.36 -6.94
N ILE A 170 16.93 -6.26 -7.88
CA ILE A 170 15.69 -6.20 -8.66
C ILE A 170 14.47 -6.37 -7.75
N ALA A 171 14.47 -7.39 -6.90
CA ALA A 171 13.38 -7.62 -5.95
C ALA A 171 13.26 -6.47 -4.93
N TRP A 172 14.39 -5.92 -4.47
CA TRP A 172 14.42 -4.77 -3.57
C TRP A 172 13.80 -3.52 -4.21
N GLY A 173 14.09 -3.25 -5.48
CA GLY A 173 13.55 -2.10 -6.21
C GLY A 173 12.03 -2.12 -6.27
N TYR A 174 11.43 -3.24 -6.67
CA TYR A 174 9.98 -3.38 -6.68
C TYR A 174 9.36 -3.36 -5.29
N TRP A 175 10.01 -3.99 -4.31
CA TRP A 175 9.54 -4.00 -2.93
C TRP A 175 9.46 -2.59 -2.34
N HIS A 176 10.53 -1.78 -2.50
CA HIS A 176 10.56 -0.40 -2.05
C HIS A 176 9.58 0.49 -2.83
N ALA A 177 9.41 0.24 -4.14
CA ALA A 177 8.44 0.99 -4.94
C ALA A 177 7.01 0.80 -4.43
N ILE A 178 6.60 -0.42 -4.10
CA ILE A 178 5.29 -0.73 -3.53
C ILE A 178 5.15 -0.10 -2.14
N SER A 179 6.15 -0.28 -1.27
CA SER A 179 6.14 0.29 0.09
C SER A 179 6.01 1.82 0.05
N ALA A 180 6.78 2.48 -0.81
CA ALA A 180 6.75 3.93 -0.95
C ALA A 180 5.45 4.45 -1.58
N PHE A 181 4.94 3.80 -2.65
CA PHE A 181 3.70 4.20 -3.29
C PHE A 181 2.49 4.06 -2.36
N CYS A 182 2.43 2.97 -1.58
CA CYS A 182 1.42 2.77 -0.57
C CYS A 182 1.60 3.66 0.67
N ASN A 183 2.68 4.43 0.78
CA ASN A 183 3.07 5.22 1.97
C ASN A 183 3.26 4.33 3.22
N ALA A 184 3.76 3.12 3.05
CA ALA A 184 3.86 2.14 4.12
C ALA A 184 5.03 2.39 5.07
N GLY A 185 6.13 2.98 4.57
CA GLY A 185 7.29 3.32 5.40
C GLY A 185 8.17 2.15 5.81
N PHE A 186 7.94 0.95 5.28
CA PHE A 186 8.83 -0.20 5.47
C PHE A 186 9.97 -0.18 4.47
N ASP A 187 11.15 -0.60 4.90
CA ASP A 187 12.35 -0.76 4.08
C ASP A 187 13.05 -2.11 4.34
N LEU A 188 14.04 -2.44 3.52
CA LEU A 188 14.82 -3.67 3.63
C LEU A 188 16.29 -3.43 3.96
N PHE A 189 16.73 -2.18 4.21
CA PHE A 189 18.12 -1.84 4.43
C PHE A 189 18.69 -2.44 5.72
N GLY A 190 17.83 -2.65 6.71
CA GLY A 190 18.25 -3.27 7.98
C GLY A 190 18.76 -2.25 9.01
N ASP A 191 19.11 -2.77 10.18
CA ASP A 191 19.66 -2.02 11.32
C ASP A 191 18.80 -0.81 11.77
N TYR A 192 17.52 -0.82 11.43
CA TYR A 192 16.58 0.31 11.62
C TYR A 192 17.09 1.62 10.99
N ALA A 193 18.05 1.54 10.08
CA ALA A 193 18.70 2.69 9.47
C ALA A 193 17.84 3.38 8.39
N SER A 194 16.88 2.65 7.81
CA SER A 194 16.07 3.14 6.69
C SER A 194 16.95 3.73 5.57
N LEU A 195 16.60 4.90 5.04
CA LEU A 195 17.36 5.56 3.95
C LEU A 195 18.52 6.43 4.43
N THR A 196 18.81 6.47 5.74
CA THR A 196 19.83 7.39 6.29
C THR A 196 21.23 7.14 5.73
N GLY A 197 21.57 5.88 5.43
CA GLY A 197 22.84 5.54 4.77
C GLY A 197 22.94 5.96 3.30
N HIS A 198 21.82 6.36 2.69
CA HIS A 198 21.71 6.71 1.27
C HIS A 198 21.22 8.14 1.04
N TYR A 199 21.46 9.05 2.00
CA TYR A 199 20.96 10.43 1.94
C TYR A 199 21.50 11.22 0.72
N ASN A 200 22.70 10.87 0.20
CA ASN A 200 23.30 11.47 -0.98
C ASN A 200 22.86 10.82 -2.31
N ASP A 201 22.07 9.75 -2.27
CA ASP A 201 21.63 9.06 -3.48
C ASP A 201 20.43 9.77 -4.09
N ILE A 202 20.71 10.61 -5.08
CA ILE A 202 19.69 11.44 -5.74
C ILE A 202 18.61 10.57 -6.40
N THR A 203 19.00 9.49 -7.08
CA THR A 203 18.05 8.62 -7.80
C THR A 203 17.08 7.94 -6.85
N LEU A 204 17.62 7.33 -5.80
CA LEU A 204 16.83 6.65 -4.78
C LEU A 204 15.85 7.63 -4.09
N ASN A 205 16.39 8.76 -3.60
CA ASN A 205 15.59 9.73 -2.86
C ASN A 205 14.49 10.36 -3.73
N LEU A 206 14.80 10.78 -4.97
CA LEU A 206 13.80 11.36 -5.86
C LEU A 206 12.70 10.34 -6.24
N CYS A 207 13.05 9.09 -6.51
CA CYS A 207 12.07 8.04 -6.80
C CYS A 207 11.15 7.79 -5.60
N ILE A 208 11.69 7.65 -4.39
CA ILE A 208 10.91 7.43 -3.17
C ILE A 208 10.01 8.64 -2.88
N MET A 209 10.53 9.87 -2.92
CA MET A 209 9.73 11.08 -2.73
C MET A 209 8.60 11.21 -3.75
N ALA A 210 8.87 10.91 -5.03
CA ALA A 210 7.86 10.94 -6.08
C ALA A 210 6.76 9.89 -5.82
N LEU A 211 7.13 8.66 -5.45
CA LEU A 211 6.19 7.59 -5.13
C LEU A 211 5.30 7.96 -3.94
N ILE A 212 5.87 8.42 -2.83
CA ILE A 212 5.15 8.89 -1.64
C ILE A 212 4.16 10.00 -2.02
N THR A 213 4.62 10.99 -2.78
CA THR A 213 3.77 12.12 -3.18
C THR A 213 2.63 11.67 -4.08
N ILE A 214 2.90 10.87 -5.12
CA ILE A 214 1.87 10.39 -6.05
C ILE A 214 0.88 9.48 -5.36
N GLY A 215 1.34 8.56 -4.49
CA GLY A 215 0.49 7.68 -3.70
C GLY A 215 -0.41 8.44 -2.71
N GLY A 216 0.14 9.49 -2.08
CA GLY A 216 -0.57 10.30 -1.08
C GLY A 216 -1.59 11.30 -1.64
N ILE A 217 -1.51 11.69 -2.92
CA ILE A 217 -2.44 12.64 -3.54
C ILE A 217 -3.88 12.09 -3.59
N GLY A 218 -4.04 10.78 -3.64
CA GLY A 218 -5.34 10.11 -3.72
C GLY A 218 -5.79 9.79 -5.15
N PHE A 219 -6.43 8.63 -5.27
CA PHE A 219 -6.80 8.05 -6.57
C PHE A 219 -7.85 8.85 -7.35
N THR A 220 -8.74 9.55 -6.64
CA THR A 220 -9.75 10.43 -7.26
C THR A 220 -9.11 11.61 -7.97
N VAL A 221 -8.03 12.14 -7.41
CA VAL A 221 -7.25 13.24 -8.00
C VAL A 221 -6.44 12.73 -9.20
N LEU A 222 -5.83 11.56 -9.09
CA LEU A 222 -5.11 10.92 -10.21
C LEU A 222 -6.05 10.64 -11.40
N ASP A 223 -7.27 10.16 -11.15
CA ASP A 223 -8.27 9.93 -12.20
C ASP A 223 -8.72 11.26 -12.84
N ASP A 224 -8.89 12.31 -12.03
CA ASP A 224 -9.26 13.65 -12.52
C ASP A 224 -8.13 14.27 -13.36
N LEU A 225 -6.88 14.17 -12.92
CA LEU A 225 -5.70 14.63 -13.67
C LEU A 225 -5.56 13.94 -15.03
N ARG A 226 -5.83 12.64 -15.08
CA ARG A 226 -5.77 11.89 -16.32
C ARG A 226 -6.86 12.31 -17.30
N ARG A 227 -8.11 12.55 -16.81
CA ARG A 227 -9.26 12.95 -17.63
C ARG A 227 -9.16 14.41 -18.05
N ASN A 228 -8.78 15.27 -17.13
CA ASN A 228 -8.79 16.73 -17.27
C ASN A 228 -7.35 17.29 -17.16
N ARG A 229 -6.57 17.13 -18.23
CA ARG A 229 -5.14 17.53 -18.29
C ARG A 229 -4.89 19.03 -18.09
N LYS A 230 -5.93 19.88 -18.15
CA LYS A 230 -5.82 21.34 -18.01
C LYS A 230 -6.26 21.77 -16.61
N TRP A 231 -5.44 22.56 -15.89
CA TRP A 231 -5.74 23.06 -14.54
C TRP A 231 -7.14 23.66 -14.41
N LYS A 232 -7.58 24.46 -15.39
CA LYS A 232 -8.91 25.11 -15.39
C LYS A 232 -10.06 24.09 -15.36
N LYS A 233 -9.87 22.89 -15.92
CA LYS A 233 -10.90 21.84 -16.02
C LYS A 233 -10.91 20.87 -14.83
N LEU A 234 -9.91 20.96 -13.95
CA LEU A 234 -9.85 20.12 -12.74
C LEU A 234 -10.98 20.48 -11.78
N ARG A 235 -11.46 19.45 -11.07
CA ARG A 235 -12.45 19.63 -9.99
C ARG A 235 -11.84 20.45 -8.85
N LEU A 236 -12.69 21.15 -8.09
CA LEU A 236 -12.25 21.95 -6.95
C LEU A 236 -11.44 21.12 -5.93
N HIS A 237 -11.92 19.93 -5.61
CA HIS A 237 -11.22 18.98 -4.73
C HIS A 237 -9.78 18.73 -5.20
N SER A 238 -9.59 18.39 -6.48
CA SER A 238 -8.25 18.13 -7.05
C SER A 238 -7.33 19.36 -6.97
N LYS A 239 -7.88 20.55 -7.23
CA LYS A 239 -7.11 21.81 -7.11
C LYS A 239 -6.65 22.06 -5.68
N ILE A 240 -7.56 21.88 -4.70
CA ILE A 240 -7.24 22.07 -3.28
C ILE A 240 -6.17 21.08 -2.85
N VAL A 241 -6.34 19.79 -3.15
CA VAL A 241 -5.36 18.76 -2.78
C VAL A 241 -3.99 19.05 -3.38
N LEU A 242 -3.92 19.32 -4.69
CA LEU A 242 -2.64 19.58 -5.35
C LEU A 242 -1.95 20.84 -4.82
N THR A 243 -2.71 21.91 -4.58
CA THR A 243 -2.17 23.16 -4.04
C THR A 243 -1.71 22.98 -2.60
N ALA A 244 -2.53 22.36 -1.75
CA ALA A 244 -2.18 22.09 -0.35
C ALA A 244 -0.95 21.17 -0.24
N SER A 245 -0.90 20.08 -1.02
CA SER A 245 0.26 19.19 -1.03
C SER A 245 1.54 19.92 -1.48
N ALA A 246 1.46 20.75 -2.52
CA ALA A 246 2.60 21.53 -2.96
C ALA A 246 3.07 22.53 -1.89
N ILE A 247 2.15 23.30 -1.28
CA ILE A 247 2.48 24.25 -0.22
C ILE A 247 3.12 23.56 0.98
N LEU A 248 2.54 22.44 1.45
CA LEU A 248 3.05 21.69 2.60
C LEU A 248 4.41 21.06 2.32
N THR A 249 4.60 20.49 1.13
CA THR A 249 5.88 19.87 0.76
C THR A 249 6.99 20.92 0.61
N PHE A 250 6.80 21.92 -0.26
CA PHE A 250 7.84 22.93 -0.50
C PHE A 250 8.00 23.88 0.70
N GLY A 251 6.90 24.29 1.34
CA GLY A 251 6.94 25.15 2.51
C GLY A 251 7.60 24.43 3.69
N GLY A 252 7.22 23.18 3.96
CA GLY A 252 7.86 22.33 4.97
C GLY A 252 9.36 22.14 4.71
N THR A 253 9.73 21.86 3.47
CA THR A 253 11.14 21.74 3.08
C THR A 253 11.93 23.02 3.36
N LEU A 254 11.38 24.19 3.00
CA LEU A 254 12.03 25.47 3.27
C LEU A 254 12.15 25.78 4.77
N VAL A 255 11.13 25.47 5.55
CA VAL A 255 11.17 25.65 7.01
C VAL A 255 12.22 24.75 7.66
N ILE A 256 12.23 23.46 7.30
CA ILE A 256 13.22 22.51 7.82
C ILE A 256 14.63 22.95 7.41
N LEU A 257 14.83 23.30 6.13
CA LEU A 257 16.11 23.79 5.66
C LEU A 257 16.59 25.03 6.43
N ALA A 258 15.70 25.96 6.72
CA ALA A 258 16.04 27.17 7.48
C ALA A 258 16.39 26.87 8.94
N LEU A 259 15.71 25.89 9.56
CA LEU A 259 15.95 25.53 10.97
C LEU A 259 17.18 24.63 11.16
N GLU A 260 17.42 23.72 10.20
CA GLU A 260 18.49 22.71 10.27
C GLU A 260 19.72 23.07 9.44
N TYR A 261 19.79 24.29 8.83
CA TYR A 261 20.87 24.69 7.92
C TYR A 261 22.26 24.62 8.56
N THR A 262 22.35 24.85 9.86
CA THR A 262 23.61 24.83 10.63
C THR A 262 23.84 23.50 11.35
N ASN A 263 22.93 22.55 11.24
CA ASN A 263 23.04 21.25 11.88
C ASN A 263 23.89 20.33 10.96
N PRO A 264 25.04 19.78 11.46
CA PRO A 264 25.96 18.99 10.64
C PRO A 264 25.37 17.63 10.24
#